data_b051c329c7c1d37a0bbea02d24d42bce
#
_entry.id   b051c329c7c1d37a0bbea02d24d42bce
#
_cell.length_a   1.000
_cell.length_b   1.000
_cell.length_c   1.000
_cell.angle_alpha   90.00
_cell.angle_beta   90.00
_cell.angle_gamma   90.00
#
_symmetry.space_group_name_H-M   'P 1'
#
loop_
_entity.id
_entity.type
_entity.pdbx_description
1 polymer ?
#
loop_
_entity_poly.entity_id
_entity_poly.type
_entity_poly.pdbx_seq_one_letter_code
_entity_poly.pdbx_strand_id
1 'polypeptide(L)'
;LCITNEGMVMPNCPSGNWPEIAQICANRALIGLAGDSDQCDSIITALGLENAHAGLNGREPSMQLDLVNLVVPQGDGQLVPLAICNLAQMAQWRAAFVIEALGVDPDRAAAIGTRDVTTYLANDSHRALMIDGAPVAMTGFNATLPNTVQIGGVYTPPALRGRGYARRAVALHL
;
A
#
# COMPACT_ATOMS: atom_id res chain seq x y z
N LEU A 1 6.53 16.49 -9.35
CA LEU A 1 5.15 16.08 -9.55
C LEU A 1 5.10 14.81 -10.39
N CYS A 2 4.44 13.78 -9.90
CA CYS A 2 4.13 12.58 -10.66
C CYS A 2 2.60 12.45 -10.77
N ILE A 3 2.09 12.08 -11.93
CA ILE A 3 0.66 11.76 -12.13
C ILE A 3 0.61 10.38 -12.77
N THR A 4 -0.04 9.43 -12.10
CA THR A 4 -0.19 8.07 -12.64
C THR A 4 -1.15 8.04 -13.84
N ASN A 5 -1.13 6.96 -14.59
CA ASN A 5 -2.05 6.78 -15.72
C ASN A 5 -3.52 6.76 -15.27
N GLU A 6 -3.79 6.32 -14.06
CA GLU A 6 -5.14 6.32 -13.46
C GLU A 6 -5.54 7.69 -12.91
N GLY A 7 -4.63 8.69 -12.85
CA GLY A 7 -4.93 10.04 -12.36
C GLY A 7 -4.65 10.26 -10.87
N MET A 8 -3.86 9.42 -10.20
CA MET A 8 -3.35 9.72 -8.86
C MET A 8 -2.23 10.75 -8.96
N VAL A 9 -2.34 11.85 -8.24
CA VAL A 9 -1.31 12.91 -8.17
C VAL A 9 -0.43 12.70 -6.95
N MET A 10 0.88 12.61 -7.18
CA MET A 10 1.88 12.51 -6.11
C MET A 10 2.80 13.74 -6.17
N PRO A 11 2.58 14.76 -5.32
CA PRO A 11 3.42 15.94 -5.29
C PRO A 11 4.79 15.62 -4.69
N ASN A 12 5.82 16.25 -5.27
CA ASN A 12 7.14 16.35 -4.70
C ASN A 12 7.75 17.67 -5.21
N CYS A 13 7.22 18.77 -4.72
CA CYS A 13 7.51 20.12 -5.18
C CYS A 13 7.57 21.06 -3.98
N PRO A 14 8.63 20.98 -3.12
CA PRO A 14 8.70 21.73 -1.86
C PRO A 14 8.59 23.25 -2.02
N SER A 15 8.98 23.78 -3.19
CA SER A 15 8.86 25.20 -3.56
C SER A 15 7.98 25.39 -4.78
N GLY A 16 6.96 24.54 -4.95
CA GLY A 16 6.16 24.47 -6.15
C GLY A 16 5.37 25.73 -6.46
N ASN A 17 5.24 26.04 -7.75
CA ASN A 17 4.29 26.99 -8.25
C ASN A 17 2.91 26.32 -8.36
N TRP A 18 2.13 26.41 -7.30
CA TRP A 18 0.84 25.72 -7.20
C TRP A 18 -0.16 26.08 -8.32
N PRO A 19 -0.26 27.35 -8.77
CA PRO A 19 -1.09 27.70 -9.92
C PRO A 19 -0.68 26.97 -11.21
N GLU A 20 0.61 26.83 -11.49
CA GLU A 20 1.09 26.08 -12.67
C GLU A 20 0.81 24.59 -12.54
N ILE A 21 1.05 24.02 -11.34
CA ILE A 21 0.73 22.61 -11.05
C ILE A 21 -0.76 22.36 -11.21
N ALA A 22 -1.62 23.27 -10.74
CA ALA A 22 -3.06 23.19 -10.92
C ALA A 22 -3.48 23.21 -12.40
N GLN A 23 -2.82 24.01 -13.24
CA GLN A 23 -3.06 24.01 -14.70
C GLN A 23 -2.70 22.67 -15.35
N ILE A 24 -1.61 22.03 -14.91
CA ILE A 24 -1.22 20.70 -15.39
C ILE A 24 -2.28 19.66 -15.00
N CYS A 25 -2.85 19.78 -13.81
CA CYS A 25 -3.86 18.87 -13.27
C CYS A 25 -5.25 19.11 -13.86
N ALA A 26 -5.65 20.37 -14.11
CA ALA A 26 -7.00 20.76 -14.48
C ALA A 26 -7.56 20.09 -15.76
N ASN A 27 -6.67 19.67 -16.66
CA ASN A 27 -7.04 19.00 -17.91
C ASN A 27 -6.97 17.47 -17.83
N ARG A 28 -6.89 16.89 -16.62
CA ARG A 28 -6.78 15.46 -16.39
C ARG A 28 -7.93 14.96 -15.53
N ALA A 29 -8.35 13.73 -15.77
CA ALA A 29 -9.23 13.03 -14.84
C ALA A 29 -8.39 12.62 -13.62
N LEU A 30 -8.63 13.27 -12.49
CA LEU A 30 -7.93 12.98 -11.24
C LEU A 30 -8.79 12.06 -10.37
N ILE A 31 -8.18 11.05 -9.77
CA ILE A 31 -8.84 10.15 -8.81
C ILE A 31 -8.42 10.43 -7.36
N GLY A 32 -7.34 11.18 -7.14
CA GLY A 32 -6.89 11.54 -5.80
C GLY A 32 -5.50 12.13 -5.76
N LEU A 33 -5.09 12.51 -4.55
CA LEU A 33 -3.75 12.98 -4.23
C LEU A 33 -3.16 12.10 -3.12
N ALA A 34 -1.86 11.79 -3.20
CA ALA A 34 -1.15 11.04 -2.18
C ALA A 34 0.28 11.57 -2.05
N GLY A 35 0.69 11.96 -0.84
CA GLY A 35 2.02 12.49 -0.59
C GLY A 35 2.06 13.38 0.64
N ASP A 36 3.01 14.32 0.65
CA ASP A 36 3.11 15.32 1.70
C ASP A 36 1.81 16.10 1.85
N SER A 37 1.29 16.17 3.09
CA SER A 37 -0.03 16.73 3.36
C SER A 37 -0.16 18.20 2.97
N ASP A 38 0.88 19.00 3.22
CA ASP A 38 0.83 20.44 2.98
C ASP A 38 0.88 20.73 1.46
N GLN A 39 1.60 19.90 0.72
CA GLN A 39 1.62 19.97 -0.74
C GLN A 39 0.29 19.50 -1.35
N CYS A 40 -0.31 18.44 -0.82
CA CYS A 40 -1.64 17.99 -1.24
C CYS A 40 -2.70 19.08 -0.98
N ASP A 41 -2.71 19.68 0.22
CA ASP A 41 -3.63 20.77 0.58
C ASP A 41 -3.45 21.98 -0.35
N SER A 42 -2.21 22.32 -0.70
CA SER A 42 -1.90 23.41 -1.62
C SER A 42 -2.47 23.16 -3.02
N ILE A 43 -2.40 21.92 -3.51
CA ILE A 43 -2.98 21.55 -4.81
C ILE A 43 -4.50 21.55 -4.74
N ILE A 44 -5.10 21.02 -3.67
CA ILE A 44 -6.56 21.06 -3.45
C ILE A 44 -7.07 22.47 -3.52
N THR A 45 -6.41 23.40 -2.81
CA THR A 45 -6.77 24.83 -2.83
C THR A 45 -6.59 25.45 -4.22
N ALA A 46 -5.47 25.19 -4.89
CA ALA A 46 -5.21 25.73 -6.22
C ALA A 46 -6.18 25.23 -7.31
N LEU A 47 -6.78 24.05 -7.10
CA LEU A 47 -7.80 23.45 -7.96
C LEU A 47 -9.23 23.84 -7.55
N GLY A 48 -9.44 24.50 -6.40
CA GLY A 48 -10.76 24.83 -5.86
C GLY A 48 -11.56 23.61 -5.42
N LEU A 49 -10.87 22.58 -4.89
CA LEU A 49 -11.46 21.29 -4.52
C LEU A 49 -11.69 21.13 -3.00
N GLU A 50 -11.58 22.20 -2.21
CA GLU A 50 -11.69 22.16 -0.74
C GLU A 50 -13.02 21.57 -0.26
N ASN A 51 -14.08 21.75 -1.05
CA ASN A 51 -15.41 21.24 -0.76
C ASN A 51 -15.78 19.97 -1.57
N ALA A 52 -14.84 19.41 -2.31
CA ALA A 52 -15.09 18.19 -3.07
C ALA A 52 -15.29 16.99 -2.14
N HIS A 53 -16.24 16.12 -2.48
CA HIS A 53 -16.42 14.88 -1.73
C HIS A 53 -15.24 13.95 -1.95
N ALA A 54 -14.61 13.52 -0.87
CA ALA A 54 -13.53 12.52 -0.88
C ALA A 54 -14.02 11.21 -0.26
N GLY A 55 -13.86 10.10 -0.97
CA GLY A 55 -14.16 8.77 -0.44
C GLY A 55 -13.17 8.32 0.64
N LEU A 56 -11.92 8.81 0.55
CA LEU A 56 -10.86 8.64 1.53
C LEU A 56 -10.16 9.98 1.73
N ASN A 57 -10.12 10.47 2.95
CA ASN A 57 -9.36 11.66 3.33
C ASN A 57 -8.71 11.41 4.70
N GLY A 58 -7.44 11.02 4.70
CA GLY A 58 -6.70 10.68 5.89
C GLY A 58 -5.31 11.28 5.90
N ARG A 59 -4.83 11.69 7.07
CA ARG A 59 -3.44 12.06 7.32
C ARG A 59 -2.78 10.91 8.06
N GLU A 60 -1.83 10.26 7.41
CA GLU A 60 -1.11 9.14 7.98
C GLU A 60 0.36 9.53 8.24
N PRO A 61 0.95 9.12 9.38
CA PRO A 61 2.36 9.39 9.63
C PRO A 61 3.22 8.54 8.69
N SER A 62 4.16 9.19 8.00
CA SER A 62 5.25 8.50 7.32
C SER A 62 6.29 8.07 8.34
N MET A 63 6.68 6.80 8.33
CA MET A 63 7.66 6.24 9.25
C MET A 63 8.82 5.63 8.48
N GLN A 64 10.03 5.80 9.01
CA GLN A 64 11.26 5.19 8.49
C GLN A 64 11.95 4.42 9.60
N LEU A 65 12.52 3.27 9.25
CA LEU A 65 13.33 2.46 10.15
C LEU A 65 14.68 2.16 9.49
N ASP A 66 15.75 2.51 10.17
CA ASP A 66 17.08 2.02 9.81
C ASP A 66 17.20 0.55 10.23
N LEU A 67 17.57 -0.33 9.31
CA LEU A 67 17.57 -1.78 9.56
C LEU A 67 18.55 -2.21 10.66
N VAL A 68 19.54 -1.40 11.00
CA VAL A 68 20.40 -1.64 12.17
C VAL A 68 19.61 -1.65 13.48
N ASN A 69 18.44 -1.01 13.51
CA ASN A 69 17.54 -0.97 14.65
C ASN A 69 16.40 -2.00 14.56
N LEU A 70 16.41 -2.85 13.53
CA LEU A 70 15.36 -3.85 13.34
C LEU A 70 15.42 -4.90 14.46
N VAL A 71 14.29 -5.06 15.15
CA VAL A 71 14.09 -6.13 16.13
C VAL A 71 13.13 -7.16 15.54
N VAL A 72 13.65 -8.34 15.20
CA VAL A 72 12.82 -9.46 14.75
C VAL A 72 12.07 -10.05 15.95
N PRO A 73 10.73 -10.01 15.98
CA PRO A 73 9.97 -10.59 17.09
C PRO A 73 10.19 -12.09 17.20
N GLN A 74 10.29 -12.60 18.42
CA GLN A 74 10.29 -14.03 18.67
C GLN A 74 8.93 -14.64 18.27
N GLY A 75 8.94 -15.88 17.86
CA GLY A 75 7.73 -16.62 17.49
C GLY A 75 7.98 -17.68 16.43
N ASP A 76 6.95 -18.46 16.14
CA ASP A 76 6.98 -19.53 15.15
C ASP A 76 6.74 -18.99 13.73
N GLY A 77 6.93 -19.89 12.77
CA GLY A 77 6.60 -19.67 11.38
C GLY A 77 7.80 -19.33 10.49
N GLN A 78 7.62 -19.64 9.24
CA GLN A 78 8.59 -19.42 8.17
C GLN A 78 8.00 -18.47 7.13
N LEU A 79 8.79 -17.50 6.70
CA LEU A 79 8.42 -16.62 5.59
C LEU A 79 8.72 -17.32 4.27
N VAL A 80 7.73 -17.36 3.38
CA VAL A 80 7.82 -18.04 2.09
C VAL A 80 7.38 -17.13 0.93
N PRO A 81 7.89 -17.35 -0.29
CA PRO A 81 7.39 -16.66 -1.49
C PRO A 81 5.91 -16.94 -1.72
N LEU A 82 5.16 -15.96 -2.23
CA LEU A 82 3.75 -16.17 -2.59
C LEU A 82 3.56 -17.26 -3.64
N ALA A 83 4.55 -17.50 -4.49
CA ALA A 83 4.48 -18.50 -5.54
C ALA A 83 4.20 -19.93 -5.04
N ILE A 84 4.53 -20.26 -3.80
CA ILE A 84 4.26 -21.57 -3.22
C ILE A 84 3.00 -21.62 -2.35
N CYS A 85 2.27 -20.51 -2.26
CA CYS A 85 1.02 -20.40 -1.51
C CYS A 85 -0.19 -20.72 -2.38
N ASN A 86 -1.35 -20.92 -1.76
CA ASN A 86 -2.62 -20.94 -2.47
C ASN A 86 -2.95 -19.54 -3.01
N LEU A 87 -2.76 -19.31 -4.30
CA LEU A 87 -2.91 -18.00 -4.92
C LEU A 87 -4.33 -17.46 -4.86
N ALA A 88 -5.34 -18.33 -4.91
CA ALA A 88 -6.73 -17.92 -4.75
C ALA A 88 -6.98 -17.35 -3.34
N GLN A 89 -6.40 -17.96 -2.32
CA GLN A 89 -6.45 -17.44 -0.95
C GLN A 89 -5.71 -16.10 -0.82
N MET A 90 -4.54 -15.95 -1.44
CA MET A 90 -3.81 -14.68 -1.44
C MET A 90 -4.60 -13.57 -2.14
N ALA A 91 -5.25 -13.88 -3.25
CA ALA A 91 -6.13 -12.94 -3.95
C ALA A 91 -7.35 -12.53 -3.09
N GLN A 92 -7.95 -13.47 -2.36
CA GLN A 92 -9.02 -13.17 -1.40
C GLN A 92 -8.52 -12.25 -0.27
N TRP A 93 -7.32 -12.47 0.26
CA TRP A 93 -6.73 -11.61 1.28
C TRP A 93 -6.45 -10.20 0.74
N ARG A 94 -5.96 -10.10 -0.49
CA ARG A 94 -5.76 -8.79 -1.12
C ARG A 94 -7.08 -8.08 -1.39
N ALA A 95 -8.12 -8.80 -1.82
CA ALA A 95 -9.46 -8.25 -1.97
C ALA A 95 -10.01 -7.73 -0.63
N ALA A 96 -9.89 -8.51 0.44
CA ALA A 96 -10.30 -8.08 1.78
C ALA A 96 -9.51 -6.85 2.26
N PHE A 97 -8.21 -6.79 2.01
CA PHE A 97 -7.38 -5.64 2.33
C PHE A 97 -7.87 -4.36 1.63
N VAL A 98 -8.13 -4.40 0.32
CA VAL A 98 -8.54 -3.19 -0.40
C VAL A 98 -9.93 -2.71 0.00
N ILE A 99 -10.82 -3.60 0.39
CA ILE A 99 -12.12 -3.23 0.97
C ILE A 99 -11.91 -2.52 2.31
N GLU A 100 -11.15 -3.15 3.21
CA GLU A 100 -10.99 -2.68 4.59
C GLU A 100 -10.15 -1.40 4.67
N ALA A 101 -9.01 -1.36 3.96
CA ALA A 101 -8.04 -0.28 4.10
C ALA A 101 -8.25 0.86 3.09
N LEU A 102 -8.81 0.59 1.92
CA LEU A 102 -8.94 1.57 0.84
C LEU A 102 -10.40 1.90 0.48
N GLY A 103 -11.37 1.28 1.15
CA GLY A 103 -12.78 1.52 0.90
C GLY A 103 -13.25 1.10 -0.51
N VAL A 104 -12.54 0.17 -1.14
CA VAL A 104 -12.90 -0.32 -2.48
C VAL A 104 -14.22 -1.08 -2.43
N ASP A 105 -15.07 -0.83 -3.42
CA ASP A 105 -16.34 -1.56 -3.58
C ASP A 105 -16.10 -3.08 -3.67
N PRO A 106 -16.83 -3.90 -2.88
CA PRO A 106 -16.68 -5.35 -2.86
C PRO A 106 -16.80 -6.01 -4.24
N ASP A 107 -17.66 -5.50 -5.13
CA ASP A 107 -17.85 -6.04 -6.48
C ASP A 107 -16.59 -5.90 -7.34
N ARG A 108 -15.74 -4.92 -7.06
CA ARG A 108 -14.47 -4.67 -7.76
C ARG A 108 -13.28 -5.35 -7.08
N ALA A 109 -13.36 -5.61 -5.79
CA ALA A 109 -12.23 -6.04 -4.97
C ALA A 109 -11.66 -7.39 -5.42
N ALA A 110 -12.48 -8.34 -5.84
CA ALA A 110 -12.03 -9.66 -6.30
C ALA A 110 -11.13 -9.56 -7.54
N ALA A 111 -11.52 -8.74 -8.52
CA ALA A 111 -10.70 -8.50 -9.72
C ALA A 111 -9.38 -7.81 -9.39
N ILE A 112 -9.41 -6.84 -8.47
CA ILE A 112 -8.21 -6.16 -7.97
C ILE A 112 -7.29 -7.15 -7.25
N GLY A 113 -7.83 -7.99 -6.37
CA GLY A 113 -7.05 -9.01 -5.66
C GLY A 113 -6.32 -9.95 -6.59
N THR A 114 -6.99 -10.45 -7.62
CA THR A 114 -6.40 -11.35 -8.63
C THR A 114 -5.31 -10.65 -9.45
N ARG A 115 -5.57 -9.45 -9.94
CA ARG A 115 -4.61 -8.64 -10.70
C ARG A 115 -3.37 -8.34 -9.87
N ASP A 116 -3.55 -7.88 -8.64
CA ASP A 116 -2.46 -7.47 -7.78
C ASP A 116 -1.56 -8.65 -7.40
N VAL A 117 -2.14 -9.82 -7.06
CA VAL A 117 -1.36 -11.04 -6.79
C VAL A 117 -0.56 -11.48 -8.02
N THR A 118 -1.10 -11.36 -9.23
CA THR A 118 -0.36 -11.62 -10.46
C THR A 118 0.87 -10.70 -10.58
N THR A 119 0.70 -9.42 -10.27
CA THR A 119 1.81 -8.44 -10.25
C THR A 119 2.83 -8.76 -9.16
N TYR A 120 2.38 -9.18 -7.97
CA TYR A 120 3.25 -9.57 -6.86
C TYR A 120 4.15 -10.76 -7.20
N LEU A 121 3.59 -11.74 -7.93
CA LEU A 121 4.35 -12.89 -8.42
C LEU A 121 5.38 -12.50 -9.47
N ALA A 122 4.99 -11.65 -10.43
CA ALA A 122 5.89 -11.19 -11.49
C ALA A 122 7.10 -10.40 -10.94
N ASN A 123 6.89 -9.65 -9.86
CA ASN A 123 7.92 -8.83 -9.22
C ASN A 123 8.64 -9.53 -8.06
N ASP A 124 8.21 -10.73 -7.67
CA ASP A 124 8.65 -11.44 -6.47
C ASP A 124 8.66 -10.57 -5.19
N SER A 125 7.70 -9.67 -5.09
CA SER A 125 7.68 -8.58 -4.11
C SER A 125 6.97 -8.92 -2.80
N HIS A 126 6.24 -10.04 -2.73
CA HIS A 126 5.41 -10.38 -1.57
C HIS A 126 5.74 -11.77 -1.01
N ARG A 127 5.48 -11.92 0.29
CA ARG A 127 5.74 -13.14 1.07
C ARG A 127 4.54 -13.45 1.96
N ALA A 128 4.41 -14.71 2.34
CA ALA A 128 3.47 -15.15 3.38
C ALA A 128 4.22 -15.76 4.56
N LEU A 129 3.78 -15.45 5.77
CA LEU A 129 4.20 -16.14 6.99
C LEU A 129 3.35 -17.41 7.13
N MET A 130 4.02 -18.56 7.16
CA MET A 130 3.41 -19.87 7.33
C MET A 130 3.64 -20.39 8.75
N ILE A 131 2.59 -20.91 9.37
CA ILE A 131 2.66 -21.65 10.65
C ILE A 131 1.86 -22.94 10.45
N ASP A 132 2.44 -24.06 10.82
CA ASP A 132 1.84 -25.40 10.69
C ASP A 132 1.26 -25.67 9.29
N GLY A 133 1.98 -25.24 8.26
CA GLY A 133 1.58 -25.41 6.86
C GLY A 133 0.45 -24.48 6.37
N ALA A 134 -0.04 -23.55 7.20
CA ALA A 134 -1.08 -22.60 6.85
C ALA A 134 -0.54 -21.14 6.83
N PRO A 135 -0.95 -20.30 5.85
CA PRO A 135 -0.58 -18.91 5.86
C PRO A 135 -1.35 -18.15 6.95
N VAL A 136 -0.64 -17.31 7.72
CA VAL A 136 -1.23 -16.52 8.82
C VAL A 136 -1.12 -15.02 8.61
N ALA A 137 -0.19 -14.55 7.78
CA ALA A 137 -0.05 -13.15 7.38
C ALA A 137 0.61 -13.05 6.01
N MET A 138 0.35 -11.95 5.31
CA MET A 138 1.03 -11.56 4.08
C MET A 138 1.75 -10.23 4.31
N THR A 139 2.89 -10.05 3.65
CA THR A 139 3.67 -8.79 3.63
C THR A 139 4.29 -8.59 2.27
N GLY A 140 4.57 -7.36 1.89
CA GLY A 140 5.19 -7.08 0.61
C GLY A 140 5.91 -5.73 0.55
N PHE A 141 6.55 -5.48 -0.58
CA PHE A 141 7.14 -4.20 -0.92
C PHE A 141 6.35 -3.54 -2.05
N ASN A 142 5.84 -2.34 -1.79
CA ASN A 142 5.22 -1.50 -2.82
C ASN A 142 6.25 -0.88 -3.75
N ALA A 143 7.45 -0.61 -3.22
CA ALA A 143 8.58 -0.09 -3.98
C ALA A 143 9.89 -0.61 -3.40
N THR A 144 10.88 -0.79 -4.29
CA THR A 144 12.24 -1.19 -3.92
C THR A 144 13.22 -0.29 -4.63
N LEU A 145 14.09 0.36 -3.86
CA LEU A 145 15.23 1.13 -4.29
C LEU A 145 16.51 0.44 -3.82
N PRO A 146 17.70 0.81 -4.31
CA PRO A 146 18.95 0.14 -3.93
C PRO A 146 19.24 0.09 -2.42
N ASN A 147 18.72 1.06 -1.66
CA ASN A 147 18.98 1.22 -0.22
C ASN A 147 17.70 1.39 0.61
N THR A 148 16.53 1.25 0.02
CA THR A 148 15.26 1.51 0.72
C THR A 148 14.16 0.67 0.12
N VAL A 149 13.31 0.11 0.95
CA VAL A 149 12.06 -0.53 0.53
C VAL A 149 10.87 0.16 1.19
N GLN A 150 9.76 0.22 0.49
CA GLN A 150 8.49 0.66 1.05
C GLN A 150 7.63 -0.56 1.34
N ILE A 151 7.33 -0.80 2.62
CA ILE A 151 6.45 -1.89 3.03
C ILE A 151 5.02 -1.57 2.61
N GLY A 152 4.33 -2.57 2.08
CA GLY A 152 2.93 -2.46 1.69
C GLY A 152 2.24 -3.81 1.60
N GLY A 153 0.92 -3.78 1.42
CA GLY A 153 0.13 -5.00 1.28
C GLY A 153 0.15 -5.93 2.49
N VAL A 154 0.46 -5.40 3.69
CA VAL A 154 0.48 -6.20 4.92
C VAL A 154 -0.93 -6.55 5.33
N TYR A 155 -1.22 -7.84 5.42
CA TYR A 155 -2.55 -8.32 5.80
C TYR A 155 -2.49 -9.53 6.72
N THR A 156 -3.33 -9.51 7.72
CA THR A 156 -3.64 -10.65 8.60
C THR A 156 -5.15 -10.80 8.66
N PRO A 157 -5.71 -11.98 8.35
CA PRO A 157 -7.15 -12.22 8.47
C PRO A 157 -7.68 -11.86 9.86
N PRO A 158 -8.88 -11.30 10.01
CA PRO A 158 -9.41 -10.85 11.30
C PRO A 158 -9.32 -11.89 12.41
N ALA A 159 -9.63 -13.15 12.14
CA ALA A 159 -9.56 -14.25 13.10
C ALA A 159 -8.14 -14.59 13.62
N LEU A 160 -7.10 -14.09 12.92
CA LEU A 160 -5.69 -14.35 13.26
C LEU A 160 -4.99 -13.11 13.83
N ARG A 161 -5.67 -11.98 13.96
CA ARG A 161 -5.12 -10.72 14.47
C ARG A 161 -4.80 -10.80 15.98
N GLY A 162 -4.01 -9.81 16.43
CA GLY A 162 -3.61 -9.72 17.84
C GLY A 162 -2.51 -10.69 18.27
N ARG A 163 -2.00 -11.52 17.36
CA ARG A 163 -0.98 -12.55 17.64
C ARG A 163 0.43 -12.17 17.20
N GLY A 164 0.62 -10.95 16.69
CA GLY A 164 1.93 -10.45 16.25
C GLY A 164 2.39 -10.93 14.86
N TYR A 165 1.56 -11.68 14.12
CA TYR A 165 1.94 -12.29 12.83
C TYR A 165 2.36 -11.26 11.77
N ALA A 166 1.62 -10.16 11.60
CA ALA A 166 1.99 -9.10 10.67
C ALA A 166 3.36 -8.50 11.01
N ARG A 167 3.59 -8.17 12.28
CA ARG A 167 4.87 -7.61 12.75
C ARG A 167 6.02 -8.56 12.47
N ARG A 168 5.84 -9.86 12.74
CA ARG A 168 6.86 -10.88 12.48
C ARG A 168 7.09 -11.07 10.98
N ALA A 169 6.02 -11.14 10.17
CA ALA A 169 6.14 -11.27 8.72
C ALA A 169 6.94 -10.11 8.11
N VAL A 170 6.64 -8.87 8.50
CA VAL A 170 7.37 -7.68 8.05
C VAL A 170 8.84 -7.76 8.46
N ALA A 171 9.12 -8.06 9.73
CA ALA A 171 10.49 -8.11 10.23
C ALA A 171 11.35 -9.23 9.61
N LEU A 172 10.75 -10.33 9.20
CA LEU A 172 11.44 -11.41 8.48
C LEU A 172 11.62 -11.10 6.98
N HIS A 173 10.86 -10.14 6.44
CA HIS A 173 10.94 -9.75 5.03
C HIS A 173 12.01 -8.68 4.78
N LEU A 174 12.35 -7.90 5.81
CA LEU A 174 13.40 -6.86 5.79
C LEU A 174 14.80 -7.44 5.98
#